data_674b29139f46d2fb4a5b996fd7509976
#
_entry.id   674b29139f46d2fb4a5b996fd7509976
#
_cell.length_a   1.000
_cell.length_b   1.000
_cell.length_c   1.000
_cell.angle_alpha   90.00
_cell.angle_beta   90.00
_cell.angle_gamma   90.00
#
_symmetry.space_group_name_H-M   'P 1'
#
loop_
_entity.id
_entity.type
_entity.pdbx_description
1 polymer ?
#
loop_
_entity_poly.entity_id
_entity_poly.type
_entity_poly.pdbx_seq_one_letter_code
_entity_poly.pdbx_strand_id
1 'polypeptide(L)'
;IRLTDIIPDAEETNVLNAKIDLYHTDKRVVTDIVVKGYEKFPKSFLKHTFGIKKGMLFQYQNIINKSVLIDHLAFAKNIKSPEVLFKEDETVLYQYIEKRKANNFDGILGFATEESTGKLTLNGYVDLALINNLNFGEKLYLEYRNDGQLQEEFDVQTELPFLFNTPFGVEAGLNLFKQDSSYITIKNHIYLNYKINYRTKVFAGYKTQKSENLLNQDNTTLLLSDYNIKAAVLGAGYEITQPGILFPLKTSILFSAEAGEKSIFQKKSPHYVGNFKAAHIFNLNSLNSIFTESISSYLSSENVLENELIRFGGIKSIRGFDENSLTATFYTVLKTEYRYLISNNSYVHTIADLAYMQSSITNTDHQLYSFGIGLGQYTRAGILQLNIANGKTDGQNFKFSNTKIHLSLRATF
;
A
#
# COMPACT_ATOMS: atom_id res chain seq x y z
N ILE A 1 -8.50 -44.74 16.34
CA ILE A 1 -8.56 -45.29 17.71
C ILE A 1 -9.96 -45.84 17.91
N ARG A 2 -10.10 -47.10 18.20
CA ARG A 2 -11.37 -47.75 18.52
C ARG A 2 -11.27 -48.37 19.89
N LEU A 3 -12.19 -48.03 20.79
CA LEU A 3 -12.36 -48.69 22.06
C LEU A 3 -13.09 -50.01 21.80
N THR A 4 -12.43 -51.12 22.07
CA THR A 4 -12.98 -52.44 21.68
C THR A 4 -13.53 -53.19 22.87
N ASP A 5 -13.04 -52.93 24.06
CA ASP A 5 -13.50 -53.61 25.26
C ASP A 5 -13.31 -52.75 26.52
N ILE A 6 -14.25 -52.83 27.45
CA ILE A 6 -14.15 -52.17 28.78
C ILE A 6 -14.53 -53.24 29.77
N ILE A 7 -13.55 -53.72 30.54
CA ILE A 7 -13.75 -54.80 31.52
C ILE A 7 -13.41 -54.24 32.93
N PRO A 8 -14.30 -54.40 33.90
CA PRO A 8 -13.95 -54.07 35.29
C PRO A 8 -12.73 -54.88 35.72
N ASP A 9 -11.84 -54.27 36.48
CA ASP A 9 -10.72 -55.00 37.02
C ASP A 9 -11.23 -56.03 38.07
N ALA A 10 -10.69 -57.24 38.01
CA ALA A 10 -11.12 -58.33 38.89
C ALA A 10 -10.62 -58.18 40.33
N GLU A 11 -9.56 -57.38 40.54
CA GLU A 11 -8.89 -57.22 41.85
C GLU A 11 -9.14 -55.86 42.50
N GLU A 12 -9.46 -54.80 41.67
CA GLU A 12 -9.70 -53.47 42.15
C GLU A 12 -11.11 -52.96 41.86
N THR A 13 -11.90 -52.69 42.89
CA THR A 13 -13.33 -52.35 42.79
C THR A 13 -13.68 -51.04 42.05
N ASN A 14 -12.71 -50.19 41.74
CA ASN A 14 -12.92 -48.90 41.09
C ASN A 14 -12.08 -48.70 39.80
N VAL A 15 -11.50 -49.77 39.26
CA VAL A 15 -10.66 -49.71 38.08
C VAL A 15 -11.38 -50.35 36.88
N LEU A 16 -11.40 -49.63 35.73
CA LEU A 16 -11.87 -50.13 34.46
C LEU A 16 -10.68 -50.33 33.53
N ASN A 17 -10.46 -51.53 33.07
CA ASN A 17 -9.48 -51.81 32.03
C ASN A 17 -10.11 -51.62 30.65
N ALA A 18 -9.47 -50.80 29.80
CA ALA A 18 -9.92 -50.53 28.46
C ALA A 18 -8.91 -51.01 27.42
N LYS A 19 -9.39 -51.82 26.48
CA LYS A 19 -8.60 -52.25 25.34
C LYS A 19 -8.80 -51.25 24.20
N ILE A 20 -7.71 -50.65 23.72
CA ILE A 20 -7.71 -49.68 22.63
C ILE A 20 -6.98 -50.31 21.43
N ASP A 21 -7.68 -50.47 20.33
CA ASP A 21 -7.08 -50.86 19.04
C ASP A 21 -6.69 -49.63 18.27
N LEU A 22 -5.40 -49.54 17.92
CA LEU A 22 -4.84 -48.46 17.11
C LEU A 22 -4.69 -48.97 15.67
N TYR A 23 -5.43 -48.35 14.74
CA TYR A 23 -5.25 -48.59 13.33
C TYR A 23 -4.41 -47.50 12.74
N HIS A 24 -3.30 -47.85 12.11
CA HIS A 24 -2.49 -46.95 11.34
C HIS A 24 -3.12 -46.82 9.93
N THR A 25 -3.60 -45.60 9.62
CA THR A 25 -4.12 -45.32 8.28
C THR A 25 -3.13 -44.39 7.56
N ASP A 26 -3.10 -44.47 6.22
CA ASP A 26 -2.31 -43.55 5.40
C ASP A 26 -2.72 -42.11 5.65
N LYS A 27 -1.74 -41.20 5.53
CA LYS A 27 -1.97 -39.76 5.66
C LYS A 27 -2.85 -39.29 4.50
N ARG A 28 -4.03 -38.76 4.80
CA ARG A 28 -4.92 -38.19 3.79
C ARG A 28 -4.36 -36.89 3.24
N VAL A 29 -4.55 -36.68 1.94
CA VAL A 29 -4.22 -35.44 1.23
C VAL A 29 -5.49 -34.80 0.66
N VAL A 30 -5.53 -33.49 0.54
CA VAL A 30 -6.64 -32.77 -0.12
C VAL A 30 -6.58 -33.06 -1.61
N THR A 31 -7.58 -33.76 -2.12
CA THR A 31 -7.67 -34.17 -3.55
C THR A 31 -8.31 -33.10 -4.39
N ASP A 32 -9.31 -32.38 -3.85
CA ASP A 32 -9.97 -31.30 -4.56
C ASP A 32 -10.36 -30.14 -3.62
N ILE A 33 -10.53 -28.93 -4.23
CA ILE A 33 -10.93 -27.71 -3.53
C ILE A 33 -12.08 -27.08 -4.32
N VAL A 34 -13.23 -26.98 -3.67
CA VAL A 34 -14.45 -26.38 -4.22
C VAL A 34 -14.75 -25.07 -3.50
N VAL A 35 -14.80 -23.97 -4.23
CA VAL A 35 -15.23 -22.68 -3.71
C VAL A 35 -16.72 -22.54 -3.90
N LYS A 36 -17.43 -22.19 -2.82
CA LYS A 36 -18.87 -21.94 -2.78
C LYS A 36 -19.14 -20.47 -2.44
N GLY A 37 -20.21 -19.92 -2.99
CA GLY A 37 -20.62 -18.52 -2.83
C GLY A 37 -20.00 -17.62 -3.89
N TYR A 38 -18.72 -17.31 -3.81
CA TYR A 38 -18.00 -16.58 -4.85
C TYR A 38 -17.31 -17.54 -5.82
N GLU A 39 -18.04 -18.11 -6.77
CA GLU A 39 -17.54 -19.14 -7.70
C GLU A 39 -16.38 -18.65 -8.58
N LYS A 40 -16.36 -17.35 -8.95
CA LYS A 40 -15.28 -16.72 -9.72
C LYS A 40 -14.09 -16.29 -8.88
N PHE A 41 -14.00 -16.73 -7.62
CA PHE A 41 -12.86 -16.40 -6.77
C PHE A 41 -11.54 -16.86 -7.41
N PRO A 42 -10.50 -15.99 -7.49
CA PRO A 42 -9.24 -16.35 -8.12
C PRO A 42 -8.49 -17.39 -7.27
N LYS A 43 -8.59 -18.67 -7.66
CA LYS A 43 -8.04 -19.82 -6.91
C LYS A 43 -6.52 -19.75 -6.72
N SER A 44 -5.82 -18.94 -7.53
CA SER A 44 -4.39 -18.64 -7.37
C SER A 44 -4.06 -18.09 -5.99
N PHE A 45 -4.96 -17.32 -5.37
CA PHE A 45 -4.80 -16.83 -4.00
C PHE A 45 -4.82 -17.97 -2.98
N LEU A 46 -5.73 -18.94 -3.11
CA LEU A 46 -5.73 -20.11 -2.23
C LEU A 46 -4.39 -20.82 -2.27
N LYS A 47 -3.87 -21.05 -3.47
CA LYS A 47 -2.64 -21.79 -3.72
C LYS A 47 -1.40 -21.01 -3.29
N HIS A 48 -1.21 -19.78 -3.77
CA HIS A 48 0.05 -19.05 -3.67
C HIS A 48 0.11 -18.08 -2.48
N THR A 49 -1.05 -17.58 -2.00
CA THR A 49 -1.08 -16.70 -0.84
C THR A 49 -1.25 -17.49 0.46
N PHE A 50 -2.22 -18.40 0.50
CA PHE A 50 -2.58 -19.10 1.73
C PHE A 50 -2.02 -20.53 1.80
N GLY A 51 -1.46 -21.06 0.71
CA GLY A 51 -0.92 -22.41 0.65
C GLY A 51 -1.99 -23.48 0.82
N ILE A 52 -3.26 -23.18 0.44
CA ILE A 52 -4.36 -24.14 0.35
C ILE A 52 -4.37 -24.67 -1.08
N LYS A 53 -3.87 -25.87 -1.30
CA LYS A 53 -3.69 -26.47 -2.62
C LYS A 53 -3.97 -27.95 -2.65
N LYS A 54 -4.31 -28.49 -3.83
CA LYS A 54 -4.42 -29.94 -4.06
C LYS A 54 -3.08 -30.63 -3.74
N GLY A 55 -3.12 -31.83 -3.18
CA GLY A 55 -1.95 -32.58 -2.76
C GLY A 55 -1.36 -32.17 -1.41
N MET A 56 -1.90 -31.15 -0.73
CA MET A 56 -1.46 -30.82 0.62
C MET A 56 -1.93 -31.87 1.62
N LEU A 57 -1.11 -32.12 2.64
CA LEU A 57 -1.49 -33.01 3.75
C LEU A 57 -2.73 -32.44 4.44
N PHE A 58 -3.74 -33.31 4.61
CA PHE A 58 -4.94 -32.93 5.33
C PHE A 58 -4.65 -32.81 6.83
N GLN A 59 -4.73 -31.58 7.32
CA GLN A 59 -4.68 -31.22 8.73
C GLN A 59 -5.74 -30.14 8.97
N TYR A 60 -6.85 -30.53 9.58
CA TYR A 60 -8.03 -29.67 9.69
C TYR A 60 -7.72 -28.31 10.34
N GLN A 61 -7.00 -28.31 11.47
CA GLN A 61 -6.64 -27.08 12.15
C GLN A 61 -5.75 -26.17 11.32
N ASN A 62 -4.80 -26.73 10.55
CA ASN A 62 -3.96 -25.97 9.64
C ASN A 62 -4.78 -25.33 8.51
N ILE A 63 -5.78 -26.05 7.99
CA ILE A 63 -6.69 -25.56 6.95
C ILE A 63 -7.53 -24.39 7.50
N ILE A 64 -8.09 -24.52 8.71
CA ILE A 64 -8.84 -23.44 9.37
C ILE A 64 -7.95 -22.20 9.52
N ASN A 65 -6.76 -22.34 10.08
CA ASN A 65 -5.82 -21.24 10.30
C ASN A 65 -5.46 -20.51 9.01
N LYS A 66 -5.30 -21.26 7.91
CA LYS A 66 -5.06 -20.69 6.58
C LYS A 66 -6.30 -20.05 5.98
N SER A 67 -7.47 -20.64 6.20
CA SER A 67 -8.73 -20.11 5.69
C SER A 67 -9.07 -18.75 6.29
N VAL A 68 -8.82 -18.54 7.58
CA VAL A 68 -9.03 -17.24 8.24
C VAL A 68 -8.24 -16.10 7.55
N LEU A 69 -7.11 -16.41 6.92
CA LEU A 69 -6.31 -15.41 6.21
C LEU A 69 -7.02 -14.85 4.96
N ILE A 70 -8.08 -15.51 4.46
CA ILE A 70 -8.90 -14.99 3.35
C ILE A 70 -9.59 -13.68 3.75
N ASP A 71 -9.94 -13.52 5.03
CA ASP A 71 -10.59 -12.31 5.54
C ASP A 71 -9.69 -11.05 5.49
N HIS A 72 -8.39 -11.24 5.26
CA HIS A 72 -7.44 -10.15 5.01
C HIS A 72 -7.44 -9.64 3.56
N LEU A 73 -8.14 -10.34 2.63
CA LEU A 73 -8.33 -9.83 1.27
C LEU A 73 -9.33 -8.68 1.26
N ALA A 74 -9.03 -7.61 0.53
CA ALA A 74 -9.95 -6.49 0.39
C ALA A 74 -11.26 -6.91 -0.31
N PHE A 75 -11.18 -7.83 -1.28
CA PHE A 75 -12.27 -8.20 -2.19
C PHE A 75 -13.01 -9.49 -1.82
N ALA A 76 -12.67 -10.14 -0.72
CA ALA A 76 -13.29 -11.40 -0.31
C ALA A 76 -13.28 -11.59 1.21
N LYS A 77 -14.22 -12.38 1.71
CA LYS A 77 -14.23 -12.85 3.10
C LYS A 77 -14.85 -14.24 3.20
N ASN A 78 -14.59 -14.94 4.31
CA ASN A 78 -15.23 -16.21 4.59
C ASN A 78 -16.71 -16.00 4.99
N ILE A 79 -17.59 -16.87 4.50
CA ILE A 79 -18.98 -16.98 4.95
C ILE A 79 -19.03 -17.82 6.22
N LYS A 80 -18.29 -18.92 6.25
CA LYS A 80 -18.14 -19.84 7.37
C LYS A 80 -16.84 -20.61 7.30
N SER A 81 -16.52 -21.38 8.32
CA SER A 81 -15.38 -22.29 8.34
C SER A 81 -15.45 -23.30 7.19
N PRO A 82 -14.31 -23.75 6.65
CA PRO A 82 -14.29 -24.75 5.59
C PRO A 82 -14.85 -26.10 6.07
N GLU A 83 -15.52 -26.78 5.17
CA GLU A 83 -16.04 -28.14 5.38
C GLU A 83 -15.26 -29.15 4.54
N VAL A 84 -15.24 -30.39 5.00
CA VAL A 84 -14.50 -31.44 4.33
C VAL A 84 -15.42 -32.65 4.09
N LEU A 85 -15.44 -33.09 2.85
CA LEU A 85 -16.10 -34.33 2.46
C LEU A 85 -15.05 -35.44 2.31
N PHE A 86 -15.17 -36.48 3.13
CA PHE A 86 -14.36 -37.67 3.04
C PHE A 86 -15.10 -38.72 2.25
N LYS A 87 -14.48 -39.19 1.19
CA LYS A 87 -14.86 -40.42 0.45
C LYS A 87 -13.74 -41.45 0.62
N GLU A 88 -13.90 -42.63 0.07
CA GLU A 88 -12.93 -43.71 0.17
C GLU A 88 -11.52 -43.23 -0.27
N ASP A 89 -11.40 -42.67 -1.48
CA ASP A 89 -10.13 -42.22 -2.06
C ASP A 89 -10.03 -40.71 -2.24
N GLU A 90 -11.04 -39.95 -1.80
CA GLU A 90 -11.07 -38.49 -1.98
C GLU A 90 -11.23 -37.74 -0.66
N THR A 91 -10.59 -36.59 -0.59
CA THR A 91 -10.77 -35.60 0.48
C THR A 91 -11.04 -34.26 -0.19
N VAL A 92 -12.31 -33.89 -0.29
CA VAL A 92 -12.75 -32.65 -0.96
C VAL A 92 -12.94 -31.54 0.07
N LEU A 93 -12.20 -30.45 -0.09
CA LEU A 93 -12.30 -29.26 0.77
C LEU A 93 -13.30 -28.27 0.14
N TYR A 94 -14.35 -27.93 0.88
CA TYR A 94 -15.31 -26.87 0.53
C TYR A 94 -14.94 -25.59 1.26
N GLN A 95 -14.57 -24.56 0.48
CA GLN A 95 -14.26 -23.23 1.00
C GLN A 95 -15.42 -22.29 0.69
N TYR A 96 -16.00 -21.67 1.71
CA TYR A 96 -17.17 -20.78 1.59
C TYR A 96 -16.72 -19.34 1.64
N ILE A 97 -16.78 -18.66 0.48
CA ILE A 97 -16.24 -17.29 0.30
C ILE A 97 -17.35 -16.43 -0.29
N GLU A 98 -17.47 -15.19 0.18
CA GLU A 98 -18.27 -14.16 -0.47
C GLU A 98 -17.41 -13.01 -0.99
N LYS A 99 -17.87 -12.37 -2.07
CA LYS A 99 -17.23 -11.18 -2.65
C LYS A 99 -17.53 -9.96 -1.76
N ARG A 100 -16.50 -9.14 -1.52
CA ARG A 100 -16.62 -7.84 -0.84
C ARG A 100 -16.48 -6.71 -1.83
N LYS A 101 -17.09 -5.59 -1.54
CA LYS A 101 -16.81 -4.31 -2.20
C LYS A 101 -15.39 -3.89 -1.86
N ALA A 102 -14.58 -3.59 -2.87
CA ALA A 102 -13.17 -3.29 -2.70
C ALA A 102 -12.67 -2.10 -3.52
N ASN A 103 -13.51 -1.63 -4.45
CA ASN A 103 -13.20 -0.43 -5.21
C ASN A 103 -13.32 0.80 -4.30
N ASN A 104 -12.40 1.74 -4.46
CA ASN A 104 -12.43 2.99 -3.72
C ASN A 104 -12.38 4.14 -4.71
N PHE A 105 -13.11 5.19 -4.39
CA PHE A 105 -13.07 6.47 -5.08
C PHE A 105 -13.00 7.57 -4.04
N ASP A 106 -12.07 8.50 -4.25
CA ASP A 106 -11.96 9.73 -3.48
C ASP A 106 -11.67 10.86 -4.48
N GLY A 107 -12.33 12.00 -4.38
CA GLY A 107 -12.06 13.08 -5.30
C GLY A 107 -12.96 14.29 -5.15
N ILE A 108 -12.40 15.41 -5.49
CA ILE A 108 -13.08 16.70 -5.62
C ILE A 108 -12.51 17.37 -6.87
N LEU A 109 -13.37 17.72 -7.81
CA LEU A 109 -12.98 18.47 -9.01
C LEU A 109 -13.76 19.78 -9.07
N GLY A 110 -13.05 20.87 -9.22
CA GLY A 110 -13.56 22.21 -9.50
C GLY A 110 -13.16 22.67 -10.88
N PHE A 111 -13.92 23.60 -11.43
CA PHE A 111 -13.62 24.25 -12.71
C PHE A 111 -13.42 25.73 -12.43
N ALA A 112 -12.33 26.29 -12.94
CA ALA A 112 -12.04 27.72 -12.93
C ALA A 112 -11.71 28.18 -14.35
N THR A 113 -12.05 29.41 -14.67
CA THR A 113 -11.59 30.03 -15.92
C THR A 113 -10.41 30.92 -15.59
N GLU A 114 -9.28 30.64 -16.23
CA GLU A 114 -8.09 31.48 -16.10
C GLU A 114 -8.36 32.86 -16.71
N GLU A 115 -8.30 33.90 -15.91
CA GLU A 115 -8.66 35.29 -16.33
C GLU A 115 -7.78 35.78 -17.47
N SER A 116 -6.51 35.37 -17.53
CA SER A 116 -5.54 35.83 -18.54
C SER A 116 -5.74 35.20 -19.92
N THR A 117 -6.14 33.94 -19.97
CA THR A 117 -6.22 33.15 -21.21
C THR A 117 -7.64 32.80 -21.65
N GLY A 118 -8.61 32.95 -20.74
CA GLY A 118 -9.99 32.48 -20.92
C GLY A 118 -10.13 30.95 -20.97
N LYS A 119 -9.07 30.21 -20.70
CA LYS A 119 -9.08 28.73 -20.70
C LYS A 119 -9.72 28.19 -19.44
N LEU A 120 -10.51 27.13 -19.62
CA LEU A 120 -11.04 26.36 -18.52
C LEU A 120 -9.92 25.53 -17.88
N THR A 121 -9.66 25.71 -16.60
CA THR A 121 -8.73 24.92 -15.81
C THR A 121 -9.50 23.99 -14.88
N LEU A 122 -9.01 22.78 -14.74
CA LEU A 122 -9.56 21.76 -13.82
C LEU A 122 -8.70 21.75 -12.57
N ASN A 123 -9.31 22.03 -11.41
CA ASN A 123 -8.63 22.03 -10.12
C ASN A 123 -9.16 20.90 -9.25
N GLY A 124 -8.30 20.31 -8.42
CA GLY A 124 -8.69 19.28 -7.48
C GLY A 124 -7.98 17.97 -7.68
N TYR A 125 -8.59 16.89 -7.24
CA TYR A 125 -8.00 15.57 -7.33
C TYR A 125 -9.04 14.48 -7.57
N VAL A 126 -8.57 13.37 -8.12
CA VAL A 126 -9.29 12.10 -8.23
C VAL A 126 -8.34 10.98 -7.81
N ASP A 127 -8.80 10.11 -6.94
CA ASP A 127 -8.11 8.92 -6.45
C ASP A 127 -9.04 7.73 -6.67
N LEU A 128 -8.74 6.84 -7.62
CA LEU A 128 -9.54 5.68 -7.97
C LEU A 128 -8.73 4.41 -7.77
N ALA A 129 -9.26 3.46 -7.00
CA ALA A 129 -8.71 2.11 -6.89
C ALA A 129 -9.76 1.08 -7.29
N LEU A 130 -9.52 0.34 -8.35
CA LEU A 130 -10.34 -0.79 -8.79
C LEU A 130 -9.62 -2.09 -8.45
N ILE A 131 -10.28 -2.94 -7.66
CA ILE A 131 -9.67 -4.16 -7.14
C ILE A 131 -10.53 -5.38 -7.48
N ASN A 132 -9.95 -6.33 -8.20
CA ASN A 132 -10.55 -7.62 -8.52
C ASN A 132 -11.87 -7.54 -9.30
N ASN A 133 -12.00 -6.59 -10.21
CA ASN A 133 -13.17 -6.43 -11.06
C ASN A 133 -13.25 -7.52 -12.15
N LEU A 134 -12.09 -7.96 -12.66
CA LEU A 134 -11.95 -9.02 -13.63
C LEU A 134 -11.87 -10.42 -12.99
N ASN A 135 -11.89 -10.53 -11.65
CA ASN A 135 -11.78 -11.75 -10.86
C ASN A 135 -10.43 -12.49 -10.99
N PHE A 136 -9.35 -11.75 -11.25
CA PHE A 136 -7.96 -12.25 -11.21
C PHE A 136 -7.21 -11.78 -9.97
N GLY A 137 -7.82 -10.91 -9.14
CA GLY A 137 -7.17 -10.24 -8.02
C GLY A 137 -6.33 -9.05 -8.44
N GLU A 138 -6.55 -8.58 -9.65
CA GLU A 138 -5.89 -7.42 -10.24
C GLU A 138 -6.23 -6.14 -9.49
N LYS A 139 -5.32 -5.15 -9.60
CA LYS A 139 -5.52 -3.81 -9.08
C LYS A 139 -5.21 -2.79 -10.17
N LEU A 140 -6.05 -1.78 -10.27
CA LEU A 140 -5.81 -0.58 -11.05
C LEU A 140 -5.94 0.63 -10.13
N TYR A 141 -4.89 1.44 -10.08
CA TYR A 141 -4.89 2.73 -9.39
C TYR A 141 -4.79 3.84 -10.44
N LEU A 142 -5.59 4.87 -10.26
CA LEU A 142 -5.53 6.10 -11.02
C LEU A 142 -5.57 7.25 -10.03
N GLU A 143 -4.58 8.12 -10.10
CA GLU A 143 -4.54 9.36 -9.34
C GLU A 143 -4.37 10.52 -10.32
N TYR A 144 -5.19 11.56 -10.16
CA TYR A 144 -5.04 12.84 -10.84
C TYR A 144 -5.08 13.94 -9.81
N ARG A 145 -4.16 14.88 -9.90
CA ARG A 145 -4.10 16.09 -9.05
C ARG A 145 -3.76 17.30 -9.90
N ASN A 146 -4.44 18.39 -9.62
CA ASN A 146 -4.15 19.69 -10.21
C ASN A 146 -4.46 20.77 -9.17
N ASP A 147 -3.46 21.55 -8.76
CA ASP A 147 -3.62 22.67 -7.81
C ASP A 147 -4.19 23.92 -8.47
N GLY A 148 -4.38 23.89 -9.78
CA GLY A 148 -4.95 24.98 -10.57
C GLY A 148 -3.96 26.08 -10.95
N GLN A 149 -2.72 26.03 -10.49
CA GLN A 149 -1.73 27.06 -10.71
C GLN A 149 -0.35 26.53 -11.12
N LEU A 150 0.22 25.64 -10.34
CA LEU A 150 1.63 25.30 -10.48
C LEU A 150 1.89 23.84 -10.83
N GLN A 151 1.04 22.92 -10.40
CA GLN A 151 1.34 21.49 -10.48
C GLN A 151 0.16 20.70 -11.04
N GLU A 152 0.50 19.80 -11.96
CA GLU A 152 -0.41 18.80 -12.47
C GLU A 152 0.27 17.44 -12.43
N GLU A 153 -0.38 16.45 -11.80
CA GLU A 153 0.13 15.10 -11.68
C GLU A 153 -0.93 14.08 -12.11
N PHE A 154 -0.52 13.11 -12.91
CA PHE A 154 -1.32 11.97 -13.34
C PHE A 154 -0.52 10.70 -13.10
N ASP A 155 -1.05 9.79 -12.31
CA ASP A 155 -0.44 8.50 -11.98
C ASP A 155 -1.41 7.36 -12.29
N VAL A 156 -0.96 6.38 -13.05
CA VAL A 156 -1.71 5.14 -13.32
C VAL A 156 -0.81 3.96 -13.03
N GLN A 157 -1.29 3.04 -12.19
CA GLN A 157 -0.59 1.81 -11.86
C GLN A 157 -1.52 0.61 -11.98
N THR A 158 -1.03 -0.47 -12.52
CA THR A 158 -1.76 -1.75 -12.60
C THR A 158 -0.91 -2.87 -12.03
N GLU A 159 -1.53 -3.73 -11.23
CA GLU A 159 -0.92 -4.94 -10.67
C GLU A 159 -1.75 -6.16 -11.12
N LEU A 160 -1.11 -7.11 -11.78
CA LEU A 160 -1.67 -8.41 -12.16
C LEU A 160 -0.96 -9.49 -11.33
N PRO A 161 -1.55 -9.97 -10.24
CA PRO A 161 -0.93 -11.01 -9.42
C PRO A 161 -1.06 -12.39 -10.10
N PHE A 162 -0.17 -13.31 -9.77
CA PHE A 162 -0.25 -14.74 -10.12
C PHE A 162 -0.43 -15.04 -11.61
N LEU A 163 0.36 -14.41 -12.47
CA LEU A 163 0.35 -14.68 -13.91
C LEU A 163 0.48 -16.18 -14.18
N PHE A 164 -0.34 -16.69 -15.09
CA PHE A 164 -0.36 -18.11 -15.47
C PHE A 164 -0.48 -19.07 -14.28
N ASN A 165 -1.16 -18.66 -13.21
CA ASN A 165 -1.30 -19.44 -11.97
C ASN A 165 0.05 -19.79 -11.31
N THR A 166 1.04 -18.89 -11.43
CA THR A 166 2.36 -18.94 -10.76
C THR A 166 2.40 -17.96 -9.57
N PRO A 167 3.40 -18.02 -8.69
CA PRO A 167 3.59 -17.01 -7.63
C PRO A 167 4.10 -15.66 -8.14
N PHE A 168 4.33 -15.52 -9.45
CA PHE A 168 4.77 -14.28 -10.07
C PHE A 168 3.60 -13.41 -10.50
N GLY A 169 3.74 -12.10 -10.30
CA GLY A 169 2.85 -11.05 -10.79
C GLY A 169 3.63 -10.00 -11.56
N VAL A 170 2.92 -9.14 -12.27
CA VAL A 170 3.50 -7.97 -12.96
C VAL A 170 2.81 -6.73 -12.46
N GLU A 171 3.59 -5.69 -12.25
CA GLU A 171 3.15 -4.34 -11.95
C GLU A 171 3.70 -3.42 -13.02
N ALA A 172 2.87 -2.55 -13.56
CA ALA A 172 3.28 -1.52 -14.51
C ALA A 172 2.65 -0.19 -14.12
N GLY A 173 3.37 0.90 -14.33
CA GLY A 173 2.87 2.23 -14.02
C GLY A 173 3.44 3.31 -14.91
N LEU A 174 2.67 4.38 -15.00
CA LEU A 174 2.97 5.63 -15.69
C LEU A 174 2.66 6.77 -14.72
N ASN A 175 3.64 7.63 -14.46
CA ASN A 175 3.46 8.88 -13.73
C ASN A 175 3.88 10.03 -14.63
N LEU A 176 3.03 11.03 -14.75
CA LEU A 176 3.27 12.28 -15.46
C LEU A 176 3.16 13.41 -14.43
N PHE A 177 4.22 14.17 -14.29
CA PHE A 177 4.26 15.36 -13.44
C PHE A 177 4.63 16.58 -14.29
N LYS A 178 3.85 17.63 -14.19
CA LYS A 178 4.10 18.92 -14.84
C LYS A 178 4.18 20.02 -13.78
N GLN A 179 5.25 20.80 -13.84
CA GLN A 179 5.44 21.99 -13.01
C GLN A 179 5.19 23.23 -13.88
N ASP A 180 4.04 23.86 -13.73
CA ASP A 180 3.62 25.04 -14.49
C ASP A 180 4.03 24.99 -15.98
N SER A 181 4.67 26.04 -16.48
CA SER A 181 5.31 26.08 -17.81
C SER A 181 6.80 25.78 -17.77
N SER A 182 7.35 25.30 -16.63
CA SER A 182 8.79 25.12 -16.47
C SER A 182 9.27 23.79 -17.02
N TYR A 183 8.64 22.67 -16.66
CA TYR A 183 9.04 21.35 -17.14
C TYR A 183 7.95 20.30 -16.97
N ILE A 184 8.11 19.21 -17.71
CA ILE A 184 7.31 18.00 -17.59
C ILE A 184 8.22 16.79 -17.36
N THR A 185 7.82 15.89 -16.46
CA THR A 185 8.54 14.64 -16.17
C THR A 185 7.61 13.45 -16.34
N ILE A 186 8.03 12.48 -17.13
CA ILE A 186 7.31 11.21 -17.36
C ILE A 186 8.14 10.08 -16.77
N LYS A 187 7.53 9.30 -15.89
CA LYS A 187 8.13 8.10 -15.27
C LYS A 187 7.32 6.88 -15.67
N ASN A 188 7.98 5.86 -16.17
CA ASN A 188 7.37 4.56 -16.45
C ASN A 188 8.12 3.48 -15.69
N HIS A 189 7.41 2.48 -15.23
CA HIS A 189 8.02 1.30 -14.62
C HIS A 189 7.30 0.02 -15.01
N ILE A 190 8.06 -1.07 -14.97
CA ILE A 190 7.54 -2.43 -15.05
C ILE A 190 8.31 -3.30 -14.06
N TYR A 191 7.58 -3.95 -13.15
CA TYR A 191 8.16 -4.81 -12.12
C TYR A 191 7.58 -6.22 -12.20
N LEU A 192 8.44 -7.20 -12.04
CA LEU A 192 8.07 -8.58 -11.78
C LEU A 192 8.01 -8.77 -10.27
N ASN A 193 6.85 -9.10 -9.75
CA ASN A 193 6.58 -9.34 -8.35
C ASN A 193 6.63 -10.84 -8.05
N TYR A 194 7.25 -11.23 -6.93
CA TYR A 194 7.20 -12.58 -6.39
C TYR A 194 6.64 -12.57 -4.98
N LYS A 195 5.52 -13.27 -4.76
CA LYS A 195 4.87 -13.35 -3.47
C LYS A 195 5.42 -14.53 -2.68
N ILE A 196 6.27 -14.24 -1.68
CA ILE A 196 6.90 -15.26 -0.82
C ILE A 196 5.81 -15.91 0.07
N ASN A 197 4.94 -15.10 0.64
CA ASN A 197 3.79 -15.51 1.45
C ASN A 197 2.74 -14.38 1.49
N TYR A 198 1.71 -14.54 2.31
CA TYR A 198 0.63 -13.54 2.41
C TYR A 198 1.06 -12.17 2.96
N ARG A 199 2.22 -12.08 3.60
CA ARG A 199 2.77 -10.83 4.18
C ARG A 199 3.90 -10.23 3.35
N THR A 200 4.66 -11.05 2.63
CA THR A 200 5.94 -10.64 2.04
C THR A 200 5.93 -10.77 0.55
N LYS A 201 6.26 -9.68 -0.14
CA LYS A 201 6.54 -9.65 -1.57
C LYS A 201 7.95 -9.10 -1.82
N VAL A 202 8.60 -9.59 -2.86
CA VAL A 202 9.81 -9.00 -3.44
C VAL A 202 9.52 -8.65 -4.88
N PHE A 203 10.19 -7.65 -5.41
CA PHE A 203 10.03 -7.25 -6.79
C PHE A 203 11.34 -6.79 -7.40
N ALA A 204 11.44 -6.98 -8.69
CA ALA A 204 12.55 -6.50 -9.50
C ALA A 204 12.02 -6.00 -10.84
N GLY A 205 12.67 -5.00 -11.41
CA GLY A 205 12.24 -4.52 -12.72
C GLY A 205 13.02 -3.35 -13.23
N TYR A 206 12.37 -2.59 -14.09
CA TYR A 206 12.98 -1.52 -14.84
C TYR A 206 12.13 -0.27 -14.77
N LYS A 207 12.80 0.88 -14.67
CA LYS A 207 12.18 2.21 -14.62
C LYS A 207 12.85 3.11 -15.64
N THR A 208 12.06 3.94 -16.29
CA THR A 208 12.53 5.06 -17.10
C THR A 208 11.95 6.37 -16.59
N GLN A 209 12.73 7.41 -16.64
CA GLN A 209 12.28 8.76 -16.32
C GLN A 209 12.82 9.72 -17.36
N LYS A 210 11.93 10.46 -18.01
CA LYS A 210 12.27 11.50 -18.98
C LYS A 210 11.73 12.83 -18.47
N SER A 211 12.57 13.86 -18.45
CA SER A 211 12.14 15.22 -18.13
C SER A 211 12.51 16.15 -19.25
N GLU A 212 11.59 17.04 -19.61
CA GLU A 212 11.74 18.04 -20.65
C GLU A 212 11.55 19.43 -20.05
N ASN A 213 12.49 20.31 -20.30
CA ASN A 213 12.41 21.73 -19.97
C ASN A 213 11.49 22.41 -20.97
N LEU A 214 10.45 23.11 -20.51
CA LEU A 214 9.48 23.80 -21.32
C LEU A 214 9.77 25.30 -21.47
N LEU A 215 10.77 25.82 -20.73
CA LEU A 215 11.19 27.21 -20.81
C LEU A 215 11.91 27.46 -22.14
N ASN A 216 11.75 28.68 -22.72
CA ASN A 216 12.50 29.10 -23.87
C ASN A 216 14.01 29.06 -23.59
N GLN A 217 14.82 28.75 -24.61
CA GLN A 217 16.28 28.58 -24.50
C GLN A 217 17.01 29.75 -23.85
N ASP A 218 16.47 30.96 -23.90
CA ASP A 218 17.08 32.16 -23.33
C ASP A 218 16.98 32.26 -21.82
N ASN A 219 16.12 31.43 -21.19
CA ASN A 219 15.88 31.38 -19.74
C ASN A 219 16.36 30.09 -19.07
N THR A 220 17.16 29.26 -19.76
CA THR A 220 17.71 28.03 -19.20
C THR A 220 18.78 28.36 -18.15
N THR A 221 18.46 28.14 -16.90
CA THR A 221 19.46 28.01 -15.84
C THR A 221 20.14 26.65 -15.99
N LEU A 222 21.43 26.56 -15.65
CA LEU A 222 22.19 25.29 -15.62
C LEU A 222 21.54 24.22 -14.73
N LEU A 223 20.59 24.59 -13.90
CA LEU A 223 19.92 23.72 -12.91
C LEU A 223 18.64 23.06 -13.45
N LEU A 224 18.10 23.52 -14.60
CA LEU A 224 16.93 22.94 -15.24
C LEU A 224 17.28 22.52 -16.65
N SER A 225 17.25 21.24 -16.96
CA SER A 225 17.67 20.71 -18.28
C SER A 225 16.90 19.43 -18.63
N ASP A 226 16.88 19.11 -19.91
CA ASP A 226 16.37 17.83 -20.36
C ASP A 226 17.26 16.69 -19.90
N TYR A 227 16.63 15.61 -19.42
CA TYR A 227 17.37 14.41 -19.07
C TYR A 227 16.53 13.15 -19.30
N ASN A 228 17.24 12.03 -19.39
CA ASN A 228 16.64 10.70 -19.43
C ASN A 228 17.39 9.76 -18.48
N ILE A 229 16.63 9.08 -17.62
CA ILE A 229 17.13 8.09 -16.67
C ILE A 229 16.61 6.71 -17.08
N LYS A 230 17.48 5.73 -17.00
CA LYS A 230 17.17 4.31 -17.17
C LYS A 230 17.77 3.55 -16.00
N ALA A 231 16.94 2.89 -15.18
CA ALA A 231 17.38 2.25 -13.96
C ALA A 231 16.75 0.86 -13.78
N ALA A 232 17.55 -0.06 -13.24
CA ALA A 232 17.05 -1.28 -12.65
C ALA A 232 16.54 -0.98 -11.23
N VAL A 233 15.50 -1.67 -10.82
CA VAL A 233 14.85 -1.49 -9.51
C VAL A 233 14.76 -2.84 -8.82
N LEU A 234 15.07 -2.85 -7.52
CA LEU A 234 14.85 -3.98 -6.61
C LEU A 234 14.11 -3.49 -5.39
N GLY A 235 13.22 -4.32 -4.86
CA GLY A 235 12.52 -3.95 -3.64
C GLY A 235 11.82 -5.10 -2.93
N ALA A 236 11.37 -4.80 -1.72
CA ALA A 236 10.65 -5.73 -0.87
C ALA A 236 9.56 -5.01 -0.09
N GLY A 237 8.43 -5.70 0.08
CA GLY A 237 7.29 -5.23 0.88
C GLY A 237 6.89 -6.26 1.92
N TYR A 238 6.51 -5.77 3.10
CA TYR A 238 5.99 -6.58 4.21
C TYR A 238 4.78 -5.90 4.83
N GLU A 239 3.69 -6.65 4.99
CA GLU A 239 2.42 -6.13 5.53
C GLU A 239 1.83 -7.08 6.57
N ILE A 240 1.32 -6.51 7.66
CA ILE A 240 0.49 -7.20 8.63
C ILE A 240 -0.84 -6.46 8.73
N THR A 241 -1.93 -7.18 8.53
CA THR A 241 -3.29 -6.66 8.72
C THR A 241 -3.79 -6.93 10.14
N GLN A 242 -4.80 -6.18 10.56
CA GLN A 242 -5.52 -6.37 11.83
C GLN A 242 -7.02 -6.21 11.61
N PRO A 243 -7.86 -6.74 12.52
CA PRO A 243 -9.30 -6.51 12.48
C PRO A 243 -9.64 -5.03 12.64
N GLY A 244 -10.71 -4.59 11.98
CA GLY A 244 -11.23 -3.24 12.07
C GLY A 244 -11.35 -2.56 10.70
N ILE A 245 -12.36 -1.70 10.55
CA ILE A 245 -12.65 -1.01 9.28
C ILE A 245 -11.78 0.23 9.13
N LEU A 246 -11.55 0.96 10.23
CA LEU A 246 -10.82 2.23 10.22
C LEU A 246 -9.32 2.04 9.98
N PHE A 247 -8.73 1.00 10.55
CA PHE A 247 -7.28 0.76 10.53
C PHE A 247 -6.93 -0.70 10.20
N PRO A 248 -7.24 -1.20 9.00
CA PRO A 248 -7.05 -2.61 8.66
C PRO A 248 -5.56 -3.01 8.51
N LEU A 249 -4.66 -2.05 8.26
CA LEU A 249 -3.22 -2.29 8.11
C LEU A 249 -2.51 -1.94 9.43
N LYS A 250 -1.97 -2.97 10.11
CA LYS A 250 -1.24 -2.80 11.37
C LYS A 250 0.21 -2.42 11.16
N THR A 251 0.89 -3.10 10.22
CA THR A 251 2.29 -2.88 9.89
C THR A 251 2.45 -2.88 8.39
N SER A 252 3.21 -1.93 7.87
CA SER A 252 3.62 -1.89 6.46
C SER A 252 5.07 -1.48 6.39
N ILE A 253 5.88 -2.21 5.64
CA ILE A 253 7.28 -1.86 5.34
C ILE A 253 7.46 -2.01 3.85
N LEU A 254 7.99 -0.99 3.20
CA LEU A 254 8.34 -1.00 1.79
C LEU A 254 9.74 -0.42 1.65
N PHE A 255 10.59 -1.14 0.95
CA PHE A 255 11.92 -0.69 0.57
C PHE A 255 12.10 -0.87 -0.93
N SER A 256 12.74 0.10 -1.59
CA SER A 256 13.21 -0.04 -2.97
C SER A 256 14.53 0.68 -3.18
N ALA A 257 15.35 0.11 -4.04
CA ALA A 257 16.60 0.68 -4.51
C ALA A 257 16.62 0.69 -6.03
N GLU A 258 17.04 1.80 -6.60
CA GLU A 258 17.18 2.03 -8.03
C GLU A 258 18.64 2.27 -8.35
N ALA A 259 19.16 1.64 -9.39
CA ALA A 259 20.52 1.84 -9.90
C ALA A 259 20.50 1.91 -11.42
N GLY A 260 21.10 2.96 -11.97
CA GLY A 260 21.06 3.18 -13.41
C GLY A 260 21.92 4.32 -13.90
N GLU A 261 21.59 4.83 -15.06
CA GLU A 261 22.28 5.90 -15.76
C GLU A 261 21.33 7.07 -16.04
N LYS A 262 21.81 8.29 -15.78
CA LYS A 262 21.22 9.54 -16.26
C LYS A 262 21.97 10.03 -17.47
N SER A 263 21.25 10.47 -18.50
CA SER A 263 21.81 11.07 -19.72
C SER A 263 21.32 12.52 -19.85
N ILE A 264 22.28 13.44 -19.95
CA ILE A 264 22.06 14.86 -20.26
C ILE A 264 22.93 15.18 -21.48
N PHE A 265 22.33 15.68 -22.58
CA PHE A 265 23.06 15.98 -23.83
C PHE A 265 24.05 14.88 -24.25
N GLN A 266 23.62 13.62 -24.22
CA GLN A 266 24.41 12.41 -24.51
C GLN A 266 25.52 12.07 -23.49
N LYS A 267 25.82 12.91 -22.52
CA LYS A 267 26.72 12.57 -21.41
C LYS A 267 25.98 11.70 -20.39
N LYS A 268 26.54 10.54 -20.11
CA LYS A 268 26.00 9.57 -19.14
C LYS A 268 26.69 9.73 -17.80
N SER A 269 25.92 9.61 -16.74
CA SER A 269 26.41 9.60 -15.34
C SER A 269 25.62 8.60 -14.49
N PRO A 270 26.20 8.08 -13.41
CA PRO A 270 25.51 7.19 -12.48
C PRO A 270 24.31 7.89 -11.83
N HIS A 271 23.25 7.11 -11.59
CA HIS A 271 22.03 7.56 -10.90
C HIS A 271 21.55 6.47 -9.95
N TYR A 272 21.36 6.84 -8.68
CA TYR A 272 20.90 5.94 -7.64
C TYR A 272 19.76 6.59 -6.85
N VAL A 273 18.71 5.82 -6.54
CA VAL A 273 17.63 6.26 -5.65
C VAL A 273 17.36 5.14 -4.64
N GLY A 274 17.20 5.53 -3.38
CA GLY A 274 16.75 4.66 -2.30
C GLY A 274 15.47 5.18 -1.70
N ASN A 275 14.45 4.32 -1.54
CA ASN A 275 13.20 4.68 -0.88
C ASN A 275 12.92 3.71 0.26
N PHE A 276 12.46 4.25 1.37
CA PHE A 276 12.04 3.48 2.54
C PHE A 276 10.75 4.07 3.10
N LYS A 277 9.79 3.20 3.35
CA LYS A 277 8.55 3.56 4.04
C LYS A 277 8.21 2.47 5.03
N ALA A 278 7.99 2.84 6.29
CA ALA A 278 7.57 1.90 7.32
C ALA A 278 6.49 2.54 8.18
N ALA A 279 5.41 1.81 8.43
CA ALA A 279 4.33 2.23 9.30
C ALA A 279 3.96 1.14 10.29
N HIS A 280 3.60 1.53 11.52
CA HIS A 280 3.12 0.61 12.53
C HIS A 280 2.06 1.25 13.43
N ILE A 281 1.08 0.44 13.86
CA ILE A 281 0.08 0.80 14.86
C ILE A 281 0.35 0.02 16.14
N PHE A 282 0.71 0.73 17.20
CA PHE A 282 0.84 0.21 18.55
C PHE A 282 -0.51 0.33 19.24
N ASN A 283 -1.24 -0.80 19.34
CA ASN A 283 -2.52 -0.83 20.07
C ASN A 283 -2.23 -0.84 21.57
N LEU A 284 -2.54 0.25 22.27
CA LEU A 284 -2.36 0.35 23.72
C LEU A 284 -3.49 -0.36 24.46
N ASN A 285 -4.71 -0.23 23.94
CA ASN A 285 -5.91 -0.94 24.38
C ASN A 285 -6.95 -0.93 23.26
N SER A 286 -8.21 -1.32 23.55
CA SER A 286 -9.29 -1.38 22.56
C SER A 286 -9.68 -0.01 21.96
N LEU A 287 -9.40 1.10 22.65
CA LEU A 287 -9.79 2.44 22.22
C LEU A 287 -8.60 3.31 21.82
N ASN A 288 -7.41 3.00 22.33
CA ASN A 288 -6.25 3.88 22.17
C ASN A 288 -5.15 3.19 21.40
N SER A 289 -4.57 3.90 20.44
CA SER A 289 -3.39 3.43 19.69
C SER A 289 -2.45 4.59 19.34
N ILE A 290 -1.20 4.24 19.10
CA ILE A 290 -0.20 5.16 18.54
C ILE A 290 0.12 4.65 17.15
N PHE A 291 -0.05 5.50 16.15
CA PHE A 291 0.41 5.27 14.80
C PHE A 291 1.73 5.98 14.57
N THR A 292 2.67 5.29 13.96
CA THR A 292 3.94 5.87 13.51
C THR A 292 4.19 5.49 12.06
N GLU A 293 4.66 6.44 11.26
CA GLU A 293 5.09 6.20 9.88
C GLU A 293 6.40 6.94 9.63
N SER A 294 7.40 6.23 9.13
CA SER A 294 8.65 6.81 8.63
C SER A 294 8.67 6.72 7.11
N ILE A 295 9.02 7.84 6.46
CA ILE A 295 9.16 7.93 5.00
C ILE A 295 10.53 8.55 4.74
N SER A 296 11.38 7.87 3.96
CA SER A 296 12.70 8.40 3.61
C SER A 296 12.97 8.16 2.13
N SER A 297 13.62 9.11 1.49
CA SER A 297 14.06 8.97 0.12
C SER A 297 15.43 9.65 -0.07
N TYR A 298 16.29 9.02 -0.85
CA TYR A 298 17.65 9.47 -1.13
C TYR A 298 17.94 9.39 -2.62
N LEU A 299 18.44 10.46 -3.17
CA LEU A 299 18.89 10.61 -4.55
C LEU A 299 20.39 10.89 -4.58
N SER A 300 21.13 10.07 -5.32
CA SER A 300 22.55 10.30 -5.64
C SER A 300 22.73 10.32 -7.15
N SER A 301 23.20 11.44 -7.67
CA SER A 301 23.40 11.67 -9.09
C SER A 301 24.47 12.73 -9.29
N GLU A 302 25.28 12.64 -10.36
CA GLU A 302 26.14 13.74 -10.75
C GLU A 302 25.32 14.91 -11.34
N ASN A 303 25.69 16.14 -11.01
CA ASN A 303 25.01 17.35 -11.50
C ASN A 303 23.49 17.26 -11.36
N VAL A 304 23.04 17.18 -10.09
CA VAL A 304 21.61 17.10 -9.77
C VAL A 304 20.89 18.32 -10.35
N LEU A 305 19.76 18.11 -11.03
CA LEU A 305 18.92 19.13 -11.61
C LEU A 305 17.70 19.41 -10.71
N GLU A 306 17.13 20.61 -10.80
CA GLU A 306 15.92 20.97 -10.04
C GLU A 306 14.73 20.06 -10.37
N ASN A 307 14.56 19.72 -11.67
CA ASN A 307 13.51 18.81 -12.14
C ASN A 307 13.81 17.31 -11.86
N GLU A 308 14.97 17.01 -11.27
CA GLU A 308 15.35 15.66 -10.77
C GLU A 308 15.09 15.49 -9.28
N LEU A 309 15.02 16.59 -8.51
CA LEU A 309 14.84 16.57 -7.07
C LEU A 309 13.59 15.78 -6.66
N ILE A 310 13.71 15.09 -5.53
CA ILE A 310 12.58 14.36 -4.96
C ILE A 310 11.63 15.40 -4.33
N ARG A 311 10.34 15.29 -4.67
CA ARG A 311 9.30 16.17 -4.15
C ARG A 311 8.55 15.50 -3.02
N PHE A 312 8.21 16.27 -1.99
CA PHE A 312 7.41 15.84 -0.87
C PHE A 312 6.67 17.05 -0.25
N GLY A 313 5.87 16.83 0.76
CA GLY A 313 4.94 17.79 1.35
C GLY A 313 3.52 17.28 1.24
N GLY A 314 2.61 17.79 2.06
CA GLY A 314 1.20 17.44 2.03
C GLY A 314 0.81 16.22 2.85
N ILE A 315 -0.42 15.78 2.69
CA ILE A 315 -1.05 14.76 3.54
C ILE A 315 -0.36 13.38 3.46
N LYS A 316 0.22 13.06 2.29
CA LYS A 316 0.89 11.77 2.06
C LYS A 316 2.31 11.70 2.65
N SER A 317 2.94 12.85 2.97
CA SER A 317 4.30 12.91 3.53
C SER A 317 4.35 13.69 4.84
N ILE A 318 4.60 15.01 4.84
CA ILE A 318 4.56 15.86 6.04
C ILE A 318 3.34 16.79 5.97
N ARG A 319 2.44 16.68 6.94
CA ARG A 319 1.20 17.49 6.99
C ARG A 319 1.53 18.93 7.38
N GLY A 320 0.64 19.88 7.07
CA GLY A 320 0.85 21.31 7.33
C GLY A 320 1.74 22.02 6.31
N PHE A 321 2.15 21.34 5.25
CA PHE A 321 2.80 21.89 4.06
C PHE A 321 1.93 21.63 2.83
N ASP A 322 2.14 22.40 1.77
CA ASP A 322 1.43 22.17 0.51
C ASP A 322 1.92 20.88 -0.16
N GLU A 323 1.06 20.26 -0.96
CA GLU A 323 1.40 19.03 -1.70
C GLU A 323 2.59 19.31 -2.63
N ASN A 324 3.59 18.40 -2.61
CA ASN A 324 4.79 18.45 -3.45
C ASN A 324 5.57 19.78 -3.42
N SER A 325 5.38 20.60 -2.38
CA SER A 325 5.98 21.95 -2.26
C SER A 325 7.46 21.95 -1.85
N LEU A 326 7.94 20.85 -1.31
CA LEU A 326 9.30 20.69 -0.81
C LEU A 326 10.11 19.83 -1.76
N THR A 327 11.38 20.20 -1.98
CA THR A 327 12.29 19.47 -2.89
C THR A 327 13.60 19.17 -2.18
N ALA A 328 14.12 17.95 -2.34
CA ALA A 328 15.34 17.51 -1.66
C ALA A 328 16.10 16.46 -2.46
N THR A 329 17.39 16.29 -2.18
CA THR A 329 18.16 15.10 -2.56
C THR A 329 18.09 14.00 -1.50
N PHE A 330 17.87 14.38 -0.25
CA PHE A 330 17.55 13.46 0.84
C PHE A 330 16.47 14.07 1.73
N TYR A 331 15.50 13.25 2.11
CA TYR A 331 14.60 13.60 3.19
C TYR A 331 14.21 12.36 4.00
N THR A 332 13.86 12.61 5.25
CA THR A 332 13.22 11.64 6.13
C THR A 332 12.11 12.34 6.91
N VAL A 333 10.96 11.70 6.99
CA VAL A 333 9.78 12.17 7.74
C VAL A 333 9.39 11.12 8.75
N LEU A 334 9.13 11.53 9.97
CA LEU A 334 8.48 10.72 11.01
C LEU A 334 7.12 11.34 11.31
N LYS A 335 6.05 10.62 10.96
CA LYS A 335 4.67 10.98 11.29
C LYS A 335 4.25 10.23 12.53
N THR A 336 3.60 10.91 13.46
CA THR A 336 3.05 10.27 14.66
C THR A 336 1.62 10.74 14.91
N GLU A 337 0.78 9.82 15.37
CA GLU A 337 -0.61 10.10 15.76
C GLU A 337 -0.93 9.33 17.04
N TYR A 338 -1.43 10.01 18.04
CA TYR A 338 -2.20 9.35 19.09
C TYR A 338 -3.65 9.30 18.64
N ARG A 339 -4.19 8.10 18.51
CA ARG A 339 -5.55 7.83 18.01
C ARG A 339 -6.43 7.38 19.15
N TYR A 340 -7.57 8.01 19.28
CA TYR A 340 -8.62 7.64 20.23
C TYR A 340 -9.92 7.28 19.48
N LEU A 341 -10.38 6.05 19.64
CA LEU A 341 -11.66 5.59 19.08
C LEU A 341 -12.80 6.10 19.95
N ILE A 342 -13.63 6.99 19.42
CA ILE A 342 -14.86 7.46 20.04
C ILE A 342 -15.93 6.35 19.95
N SER A 343 -15.93 5.64 18.83
CA SER A 343 -16.80 4.49 18.55
C SER A 343 -16.12 3.54 17.55
N ASN A 344 -16.77 2.42 17.24
CA ASN A 344 -16.27 1.51 16.19
C ASN A 344 -16.18 2.15 14.80
N ASN A 345 -16.81 3.31 14.60
CA ASN A 345 -16.93 3.99 13.32
C ASN A 345 -16.28 5.38 13.32
N SER A 346 -15.80 5.89 14.47
CA SER A 346 -15.26 7.24 14.55
C SER A 346 -14.06 7.33 15.50
N TYR A 347 -13.09 8.17 15.14
CA TYR A 347 -11.91 8.44 15.93
C TYR A 347 -11.44 9.87 15.79
N VAL A 348 -10.72 10.33 16.80
CA VAL A 348 -9.92 11.55 16.76
C VAL A 348 -8.45 11.21 16.89
N HIS A 349 -7.58 12.05 16.38
CA HIS A 349 -6.15 11.85 16.51
C HIS A 349 -5.39 13.17 16.57
N THR A 350 -4.23 13.12 17.21
CA THR A 350 -3.24 14.18 17.14
C THR A 350 -2.41 14.04 15.87
N ILE A 351 -1.80 15.13 15.43
CA ILE A 351 -0.80 15.14 14.37
C ILE A 351 0.48 15.73 14.96
N ALA A 352 1.58 14.97 14.88
CA ALA A 352 2.91 15.44 15.19
C ALA A 352 3.89 14.82 14.20
N ASP A 353 4.32 15.64 13.22
CA ASP A 353 5.23 15.22 12.17
C ASP A 353 6.55 15.99 12.30
N LEU A 354 7.64 15.25 12.15
CA LEU A 354 9.00 15.78 12.13
C LEU A 354 9.66 15.36 10.83
N ALA A 355 10.40 16.25 10.20
CA ALA A 355 11.19 15.89 9.03
C ALA A 355 12.56 16.56 9.05
N TYR A 356 13.50 15.92 8.38
CA TYR A 356 14.79 16.46 8.00
C TYR A 356 14.93 16.35 6.49
N MET A 357 15.40 17.40 5.85
CA MET A 357 15.66 17.43 4.42
C MET A 357 17.02 18.06 4.12
N GLN A 358 17.64 17.59 3.03
CA GLN A 358 18.88 18.11 2.51
C GLN A 358 18.78 18.30 1.00
N SER A 359 19.30 19.42 0.50
CA SER A 359 19.42 19.69 -0.93
C SER A 359 20.88 19.90 -1.31
N SER A 360 21.38 19.05 -2.24
CA SER A 360 22.73 19.21 -2.78
C SER A 360 22.87 20.39 -3.75
N ILE A 361 21.75 20.92 -4.29
CA ILE A 361 21.74 22.07 -5.18
C ILE A 361 22.04 23.35 -4.41
N THR A 362 21.32 23.56 -3.28
CA THR A 362 21.49 24.75 -2.43
C THR A 362 22.54 24.55 -1.35
N ASN A 363 23.01 23.32 -1.17
CA ASN A 363 23.89 22.91 -0.07
C ASN A 363 23.35 23.32 1.30
N THR A 364 22.05 23.15 1.48
CA THR A 364 21.32 23.49 2.71
C THR A 364 20.63 22.26 3.27
N ASP A 365 20.44 22.26 4.59
CA ASP A 365 19.62 21.30 5.31
C ASP A 365 18.58 22.05 6.16
N HIS A 366 17.44 21.43 6.34
CA HIS A 366 16.33 21.99 7.11
C HIS A 366 15.64 20.92 7.94
N GLN A 367 15.19 21.34 9.13
CA GLN A 367 14.28 20.57 9.97
C GLN A 367 12.87 21.15 9.82
N LEU A 368 11.89 20.26 9.69
CA LEU A 368 10.50 20.63 9.49
C LEU A 368 9.67 20.07 10.65
N TYR A 369 8.74 20.86 11.11
CA TYR A 369 7.86 20.52 12.22
C TYR A 369 6.41 20.77 11.83
N SER A 370 5.52 19.84 12.16
CA SER A 370 4.09 20.03 11.97
C SER A 370 3.30 19.49 13.15
N PHE A 371 2.30 20.25 13.58
CA PHE A 371 1.39 19.87 14.64
C PHE A 371 -0.06 20.11 14.21
N GLY A 372 -0.96 19.27 14.71
CA GLY A 372 -2.37 19.40 14.38
C GLY A 372 -3.24 18.36 15.05
N ILE A 373 -4.48 18.32 14.58
CA ILE A 373 -5.49 17.36 15.02
C ILE A 373 -6.28 16.86 13.81
N GLY A 374 -6.89 15.71 13.95
CA GLY A 374 -7.77 15.17 12.91
C GLY A 374 -8.92 14.37 13.49
N LEU A 375 -9.92 14.18 12.64
CA LEU A 375 -11.13 13.39 12.89
C LEU A 375 -11.33 12.45 11.71
N GLY A 376 -11.69 11.20 11.98
CA GLY A 376 -12.10 10.25 10.96
C GLY A 376 -13.40 9.56 11.34
N GLN A 377 -14.28 9.36 10.36
CA GLN A 377 -15.57 8.73 10.56
C GLN A 377 -15.92 7.80 9.39
N TYR A 378 -16.23 6.56 9.70
CA TYR A 378 -16.81 5.63 8.73
C TYR A 378 -18.30 5.91 8.60
N THR A 379 -18.74 6.20 7.38
CA THR A 379 -20.11 6.49 7.00
C THR A 379 -20.60 5.46 5.98
N ARG A 380 -21.89 5.54 5.60
CA ARG A 380 -22.42 4.71 4.50
C ARG A 380 -21.77 5.02 3.14
N ALA A 381 -21.29 6.24 2.94
CA ALA A 381 -20.60 6.67 1.73
C ALA A 381 -19.11 6.26 1.71
N GLY A 382 -18.53 5.99 2.89
CA GLY A 382 -17.11 5.66 3.02
C GLY A 382 -16.49 6.28 4.27
N ILE A 383 -15.17 6.43 4.30
CA ILE A 383 -14.42 7.05 5.40
C ILE A 383 -14.25 8.54 5.10
N LEU A 384 -14.91 9.38 5.89
CA LEU A 384 -14.68 10.83 5.92
C LEU A 384 -13.53 11.13 6.87
N GLN A 385 -12.55 11.91 6.43
CA GLN A 385 -11.42 12.33 7.25
C GLN A 385 -11.18 13.82 7.11
N LEU A 386 -11.03 14.51 8.24
CA LEU A 386 -10.65 15.91 8.36
C LEU A 386 -9.34 16.01 9.12
N ASN A 387 -8.35 16.69 8.56
CA ASN A 387 -7.08 16.99 9.21
C ASN A 387 -6.83 18.48 9.18
N ILE A 388 -6.44 19.05 10.31
CA ILE A 388 -6.02 20.45 10.45
C ILE A 388 -4.60 20.42 11.00
N ALA A 389 -3.65 20.90 10.24
CA ALA A 389 -2.24 20.88 10.61
C ALA A 389 -1.54 22.19 10.23
N ASN A 390 -0.60 22.60 11.07
CA ASN A 390 0.23 23.79 10.86
C ASN A 390 1.70 23.36 10.83
N GLY A 391 2.40 23.70 9.75
CA GLY A 391 3.80 23.38 9.54
C GLY A 391 4.71 24.58 9.57
N LYS A 392 5.96 24.36 10.00
CA LYS A 392 7.03 25.35 9.92
C LYS A 392 8.38 24.70 9.58
N THR A 393 9.24 25.46 8.94
CA THR A 393 10.67 25.15 8.79
C THR A 393 11.45 25.73 9.98
N ASP A 394 12.60 25.15 10.32
CA ASP A 394 13.54 25.70 11.28
C ASP A 394 13.85 27.18 11.01
N GLY A 395 14.14 27.92 12.04
CA GLY A 395 14.34 29.39 11.96
C GLY A 395 13.04 30.18 11.73
N GLN A 396 11.90 29.57 11.48
CA GLN A 396 10.60 30.22 11.32
C GLN A 396 9.72 30.04 12.57
N ASN A 397 8.84 31.00 12.80
CA ASN A 397 7.81 30.88 13.82
C ASN A 397 6.55 30.21 13.23
N PHE A 398 5.78 29.52 14.08
CA PHE A 398 4.44 29.08 13.70
C PHE A 398 3.56 30.30 13.39
N LYS A 399 2.95 30.30 12.19
CA LYS A 399 2.00 31.34 11.78
C LYS A 399 0.65 30.65 11.54
N PHE A 400 -0.42 31.20 12.09
CA PHE A 400 -1.75 30.67 11.93
C PHE A 400 -2.18 30.63 10.45
N SER A 401 -1.69 31.58 9.64
CA SER A 401 -1.90 31.62 8.19
C SER A 401 -1.36 30.40 7.42
N ASN A 402 -0.42 29.65 8.00
CA ASN A 402 0.16 28.45 7.39
C ASN A 402 -0.66 27.19 7.69
N THR A 403 -1.79 27.31 8.41
CA THR A 403 -2.64 26.16 8.74
C THR A 403 -3.28 25.60 7.46
N LYS A 404 -3.11 24.30 7.26
CA LYS A 404 -3.70 23.55 6.14
C LYS A 404 -4.86 22.69 6.65
N ILE A 405 -5.95 22.72 5.91
CA ILE A 405 -7.13 21.90 6.18
C ILE A 405 -7.27 20.91 5.04
N HIS A 406 -7.26 19.63 5.37
CA HIS A 406 -7.45 18.56 4.41
C HIS A 406 -8.75 17.82 4.73
N LEU A 407 -9.66 17.78 3.79
CA LEU A 407 -10.90 17.02 3.84
C LEU A 407 -10.84 15.94 2.78
N SER A 408 -11.07 14.69 3.15
CA SER A 408 -11.18 13.58 2.20
C SER A 408 -12.38 12.70 2.52
N LEU A 409 -13.01 12.14 1.46
CA LEU A 409 -14.08 11.16 1.56
C LEU A 409 -13.73 9.96 0.69
N ARG A 410 -13.23 8.90 1.29
CA ARG A 410 -12.93 7.65 0.60
C ARG A 410 -14.16 6.77 0.51
N ALA A 411 -14.88 6.84 -0.61
CA ALA A 411 -16.02 5.98 -0.90
C ALA A 411 -15.56 4.56 -1.27
N THR A 412 -16.29 3.52 -0.79
CA THR A 412 -16.03 2.11 -1.14
C THR A 412 -17.27 1.51 -1.79
N PHE A 413 -17.16 0.96 -3.00
CA PHE A 413 -18.28 0.45 -3.82
C PHE A 413 -17.99 -0.89 -4.52
#